data_538fdca9d73aaf88364810347245a10a
#
_entry.id   538fdca9d73aaf88364810347245a10a
#
_cell.length_a   1.000
_cell.length_b   1.000
_cell.length_c   1.000
_cell.angle_alpha   90.00
_cell.angle_beta   90.00
_cell.angle_gamma   90.00
#
_symmetry.space_group_name_H-M   'P 1'
#
loop_
_entity.id
_entity.type
_entity.pdbx_description
1 polymer ?
#
loop_
_entity_poly.entity_id
_entity_poly.type
_entity_poly.pdbx_seq_one_letter_code
_entity_poly.pdbx_strand_id
1 'polypeptide(L)'
;MVKALSARFLPSPLRAGWAFFCLTLLLSPPALAAECVILLHGLARTEASMNTLAEALEAADYWVVNYHYPSTSQTIEELAQQAIEAGTAQCDPGSDKVHFVTHSKGGILVRQYLHDNTIDKLGRVVMLGPPNQGSEVVDKLAAVPGFELINGPAGLQLGTGQWSVPNNLGPANFEVGVIAGSRSINLILSTLLPDRDDGKVTVENTRLEGMRDHITLPVTHPFMMRNPTVIEQVIYFLRHGTFRKTGPLPR
;
A
#
# COMPACT_ATOMS: atom_id res chain seq x y z
N MET A 1 -12.07 3.37 -108.29
CA MET A 1 -13.24 3.87 -107.57
C MET A 1 -13.51 2.95 -106.35
N VAL A 2 -13.02 3.27 -105.21
CA VAL A 2 -13.43 2.59 -103.97
C VAL A 2 -13.55 3.67 -102.89
N LYS A 3 -14.75 3.78 -102.30
CA LYS A 3 -15.09 4.75 -101.27
C LYS A 3 -14.58 4.24 -99.92
N ALA A 4 -13.85 5.10 -99.22
CA ALA A 4 -13.45 4.82 -97.80
C ALA A 4 -14.64 5.18 -96.91
N LEU A 5 -15.02 4.23 -96.01
CA LEU A 5 -15.91 4.43 -94.90
C LEU A 5 -15.08 4.90 -93.68
N SER A 6 -15.41 6.08 -93.20
CA SER A 6 -14.88 6.59 -91.93
C SER A 6 -15.71 6.09 -90.73
N ALA A 7 -15.10 5.33 -89.85
CA ALA A 7 -15.70 4.95 -88.60
C ALA A 7 -15.53 6.07 -87.58
N ARG A 8 -16.62 6.57 -87.01
CA ARG A 8 -16.64 7.53 -85.91
C ARG A 8 -16.49 6.74 -84.57
N PHE A 9 -15.42 7.03 -83.83
CA PHE A 9 -15.25 6.57 -82.43
C PHE A 9 -16.05 7.54 -81.54
N LEU A 10 -16.98 6.99 -80.77
CA LEU A 10 -17.67 7.68 -79.66
C LEU A 10 -16.82 7.48 -78.38
N PRO A 11 -16.64 8.57 -77.58
CA PRO A 11 -15.94 8.43 -76.27
C PRO A 11 -16.87 7.83 -75.22
N SER A 12 -16.41 6.81 -74.52
CA SER A 12 -17.08 6.21 -73.35
C SER A 12 -17.02 7.13 -72.12
N PRO A 13 -18.06 7.17 -71.28
CA PRO A 13 -18.07 8.01 -70.06
C PRO A 13 -17.18 7.44 -68.98
N LEU A 14 -16.23 8.25 -68.49
CA LEU A 14 -15.46 8.02 -67.28
C LEU A 14 -16.36 7.84 -66.07
N ARG A 15 -16.43 6.65 -65.53
CA ARG A 15 -17.03 6.38 -64.22
C ARG A 15 -16.09 6.90 -63.12
N ALA A 16 -16.43 8.08 -62.51
CA ALA A 16 -15.79 8.57 -61.31
C ALA A 16 -16.23 7.72 -60.12
N GLY A 17 -15.35 6.79 -59.73
CA GLY A 17 -15.53 6.03 -58.48
C GLY A 17 -15.21 6.89 -57.27
N TRP A 18 -16.24 7.28 -56.55
CA TRP A 18 -16.09 7.94 -55.24
C TRP A 18 -15.69 6.88 -54.20
N ALA A 19 -14.41 6.82 -53.84
CA ALA A 19 -13.93 6.04 -52.72
C ALA A 19 -14.33 6.74 -51.41
N PHE A 20 -15.39 6.26 -50.76
CA PHE A 20 -15.74 6.68 -49.41
C PHE A 20 -14.64 6.12 -48.45
N PHE A 21 -13.72 6.99 -48.05
CA PHE A 21 -12.74 6.69 -47.02
C PHE A 21 -13.47 6.81 -45.67
N CYS A 22 -14.02 5.71 -45.15
CA CYS A 22 -14.57 5.65 -43.80
C CYS A 22 -13.43 5.79 -42.78
N LEU A 23 -13.20 7.02 -42.30
CA LEU A 23 -12.29 7.30 -41.19
C LEU A 23 -12.97 6.81 -39.90
N THR A 24 -12.74 5.55 -39.51
CA THR A 24 -13.13 5.02 -38.20
C THR A 24 -12.27 5.70 -37.14
N LEU A 25 -12.81 6.74 -36.51
CA LEU A 25 -12.28 7.28 -35.26
C LEU A 25 -12.32 6.13 -34.22
N LEU A 26 -11.19 5.50 -33.92
CA LEU A 26 -10.99 4.64 -32.77
C LEU A 26 -11.09 5.54 -31.52
N LEU A 27 -12.28 5.69 -30.97
CA LEU A 27 -12.49 6.23 -29.63
C LEU A 27 -11.84 5.24 -28.66
N SER A 28 -10.58 5.48 -28.30
CA SER A 28 -9.97 4.78 -27.17
C SER A 28 -10.82 5.07 -25.94
N PRO A 29 -11.24 4.06 -25.18
CA PRO A 29 -11.94 4.32 -23.93
C PRO A 29 -11.03 5.20 -23.05
N PRO A 30 -11.60 6.12 -22.26
CA PRO A 30 -10.81 6.90 -21.31
C PRO A 30 -10.03 5.93 -20.42
N ALA A 31 -8.70 6.06 -20.39
CA ALA A 31 -7.89 5.33 -19.44
C ALA A 31 -8.40 5.73 -18.05
N LEU A 32 -8.90 4.75 -17.28
CA LEU A 32 -9.21 4.99 -15.87
C LEU A 32 -7.92 5.47 -15.21
N ALA A 33 -8.02 6.56 -14.46
CA ALA A 33 -6.86 7.02 -13.69
C ALA A 33 -6.41 5.92 -12.72
N ALA A 34 -5.12 5.73 -12.61
CA ALA A 34 -4.57 4.72 -11.71
C ALA A 34 -4.97 5.04 -10.25
N GLU A 35 -5.42 4.02 -9.49
CA GLU A 35 -5.65 4.19 -8.06
C GLU A 35 -4.31 4.50 -7.37
N CYS A 36 -4.31 5.44 -6.41
CA CYS A 36 -3.10 5.84 -5.70
C CYS A 36 -2.82 4.92 -4.53
N VAL A 37 -1.55 4.55 -4.32
CA VAL A 37 -1.09 3.82 -3.13
C VAL A 37 0.01 4.59 -2.43
N ILE A 38 -0.23 4.99 -1.19
CA ILE A 38 0.74 5.67 -0.35
C ILE A 38 1.45 4.65 0.53
N LEU A 39 2.78 4.63 0.49
CA LEU A 39 3.62 3.77 1.31
C LEU A 39 4.18 4.55 2.49
N LEU A 40 3.99 4.02 3.71
CA LEU A 40 4.54 4.58 4.93
C LEU A 40 5.47 3.57 5.61
N HIS A 41 6.75 3.94 5.72
CA HIS A 41 7.77 3.10 6.37
C HIS A 41 7.63 3.04 7.90
N GLY A 42 8.39 2.18 8.54
CA GLY A 42 8.40 2.01 9.99
C GLY A 42 9.29 3.01 10.75
N LEU A 43 9.31 2.85 12.08
CA LEU A 43 10.15 3.61 13.00
C LEU A 43 11.63 3.40 12.70
N ALA A 44 12.43 4.47 12.79
CA ALA A 44 13.87 4.50 12.52
C ALA A 44 14.25 3.90 11.15
N ARG A 45 13.41 4.15 10.13
CA ARG A 45 13.61 3.76 8.74
C ARG A 45 13.38 4.93 7.81
N THR A 46 13.61 4.71 6.52
CA THR A 46 13.32 5.64 5.44
C THR A 46 12.43 4.96 4.39
N GLU A 47 11.94 5.73 3.43
CA GLU A 47 11.19 5.26 2.25
C GLU A 47 11.95 4.19 1.46
N ALA A 48 13.29 4.24 1.45
CA ALA A 48 14.12 3.23 0.77
C ALA A 48 13.84 1.80 1.24
N SER A 49 13.35 1.62 2.48
CA SER A 49 12.94 0.31 2.98
C SER A 49 11.72 -0.26 2.26
N MET A 50 10.91 0.57 1.59
CA MET A 50 9.69 0.20 0.88
C MET A 50 9.87 0.09 -0.65
N ASN A 51 11.07 0.41 -1.21
CA ASN A 51 11.29 0.48 -2.66
C ASN A 51 10.89 -0.78 -3.43
N THR A 52 11.24 -1.97 -2.94
CA THR A 52 10.86 -3.23 -3.61
C THR A 52 9.34 -3.42 -3.70
N LEU A 53 8.62 -2.98 -2.67
CA LEU A 53 7.15 -3.01 -2.68
C LEU A 53 6.58 -1.91 -3.59
N ALA A 54 7.20 -0.72 -3.63
CA ALA A 54 6.82 0.36 -4.53
C ALA A 54 6.92 -0.08 -6.00
N GLU A 55 8.08 -0.60 -6.40
CA GLU A 55 8.33 -1.13 -7.75
C GLU A 55 7.29 -2.20 -8.17
N ALA A 56 6.93 -3.08 -7.24
CA ALA A 56 5.93 -4.12 -7.50
C ALA A 56 4.50 -3.56 -7.65
N LEU A 57 4.15 -2.51 -6.93
CA LEU A 57 2.86 -1.85 -7.03
C LEU A 57 2.77 -0.99 -8.31
N GLU A 58 3.84 -0.32 -8.70
CA GLU A 58 3.94 0.37 -9.99
C GLU A 58 3.77 -0.62 -11.16
N ALA A 59 4.42 -1.78 -11.09
CA ALA A 59 4.26 -2.86 -12.07
C ALA A 59 2.84 -3.49 -12.06
N ALA A 60 2.05 -3.23 -11.03
CA ALA A 60 0.66 -3.65 -10.89
C ALA A 60 -0.35 -2.54 -11.26
N ASP A 61 0.12 -1.48 -11.96
CA ASP A 61 -0.63 -0.34 -12.49
C ASP A 61 -1.19 0.62 -11.44
N TYR A 62 -0.57 0.72 -10.26
CA TYR A 62 -0.89 1.75 -9.26
C TYR A 62 -0.03 3.00 -9.44
N TRP A 63 -0.60 4.17 -9.12
CA TRP A 63 0.18 5.39 -8.86
C TRP A 63 0.77 5.28 -7.46
N VAL A 64 2.10 5.17 -7.31
CA VAL A 64 2.73 4.93 -6.02
C VAL A 64 3.40 6.18 -5.47
N VAL A 65 3.06 6.52 -4.22
CA VAL A 65 3.70 7.56 -3.43
C VAL A 65 4.48 6.90 -2.30
N ASN A 66 5.78 6.67 -2.50
CA ASN A 66 6.65 6.16 -1.45
C ASN A 66 7.14 7.34 -0.58
N TYR A 67 6.35 7.69 0.44
CA TYR A 67 6.52 8.95 1.17
C TYR A 67 7.59 8.86 2.25
N HIS A 68 8.55 9.80 2.19
CA HIS A 68 9.56 10.00 3.25
C HIS A 68 9.03 10.91 4.36
N TYR A 69 9.19 10.51 5.62
CA TYR A 69 8.89 11.33 6.79
C TYR A 69 9.90 11.09 7.93
N PRO A 70 10.15 12.09 8.81
CA PRO A 70 11.16 11.99 9.86
C PRO A 70 10.65 11.14 11.04
N SER A 71 10.70 9.82 10.89
CA SER A 71 9.98 8.85 11.72
C SER A 71 10.33 8.83 13.22
N THR A 72 11.35 9.55 13.65
CA THR A 72 11.84 9.58 15.05
C THR A 72 11.84 10.96 15.69
N SER A 73 11.45 12.01 14.94
CA SER A 73 11.65 13.40 15.40
C SER A 73 10.42 14.04 16.06
N GLN A 74 9.25 13.44 15.95
CA GLN A 74 7.96 13.98 16.38
C GLN A 74 7.09 12.90 17.02
N THR A 75 5.96 13.31 17.60
CA THR A 75 4.94 12.40 18.14
C THR A 75 4.19 11.65 17.03
N ILE A 76 3.43 10.61 17.38
CA ILE A 76 2.60 9.88 16.41
C ILE A 76 1.55 10.81 15.81
N GLU A 77 0.93 11.67 16.60
CA GLU A 77 -0.11 12.60 16.18
C GLU A 77 0.40 13.59 15.12
N GLU A 78 1.56 14.22 15.38
CA GLU A 78 2.20 15.15 14.45
C GLU A 78 2.63 14.47 13.15
N LEU A 79 3.25 13.28 13.27
CA LEU A 79 3.67 12.49 12.11
C LEU A 79 2.49 11.97 11.30
N ALA A 80 1.38 11.62 11.94
CA ALA A 80 0.17 11.17 11.25
C ALA A 80 -0.40 12.28 10.38
N GLN A 81 -0.57 13.48 10.95
CA GLN A 81 -1.06 14.64 10.21
C GLN A 81 -0.16 14.95 9.02
N GLN A 82 1.14 15.11 9.27
CA GLN A 82 2.10 15.46 8.23
C GLN A 82 2.19 14.40 7.12
N ALA A 83 2.34 13.11 7.48
CA ALA A 83 2.60 12.07 6.50
C ALA A 83 1.38 11.75 5.64
N ILE A 84 0.18 11.76 6.23
CA ILE A 84 -1.05 11.45 5.49
C ILE A 84 -1.43 12.60 4.55
N GLU A 85 -1.40 13.85 5.02
CA GLU A 85 -1.73 15.01 4.18
C GLU A 85 -0.74 15.18 3.03
N ALA A 86 0.57 15.17 3.33
CA ALA A 86 1.59 15.36 2.33
C ALA A 86 1.70 14.17 1.36
N GLY A 87 1.45 12.94 1.83
CA GLY A 87 1.37 11.76 0.97
C GLY A 87 0.16 11.82 0.04
N THR A 88 -1.01 12.17 0.55
CA THR A 88 -2.24 12.30 -0.22
C THR A 88 -2.15 13.40 -1.29
N ALA A 89 -1.49 14.52 -0.97
CA ALA A 89 -1.27 15.62 -1.90
C ALA A 89 -0.38 15.26 -3.11
N GLN A 90 0.37 14.14 -3.05
CA GLN A 90 1.21 13.65 -4.15
C GLN A 90 0.49 12.61 -5.03
N CYS A 91 -0.72 12.17 -4.67
CA CYS A 91 -1.53 11.35 -5.54
C CYS A 91 -1.99 12.13 -6.77
N ASP A 92 -2.21 11.43 -7.89
CA ASP A 92 -2.84 12.04 -9.05
C ASP A 92 -4.26 12.52 -8.66
N PRO A 93 -4.60 13.79 -8.93
CA PRO A 93 -5.95 14.32 -8.63
C PRO A 93 -7.10 13.54 -9.30
N GLY A 94 -6.80 12.88 -10.42
CA GLY A 94 -7.72 11.99 -11.13
C GLY A 94 -7.90 10.62 -10.50
N SER A 95 -7.08 10.22 -9.52
CA SER A 95 -7.22 8.92 -8.88
C SER A 95 -8.58 8.73 -8.22
N ASP A 96 -9.23 7.60 -8.49
CA ASP A 96 -10.55 7.28 -7.94
C ASP A 96 -10.47 6.85 -6.47
N LYS A 97 -9.33 6.28 -6.06
CA LYS A 97 -9.08 5.82 -4.68
C LYS A 97 -7.66 6.12 -4.23
N VAL A 98 -7.53 6.33 -2.93
CA VAL A 98 -6.26 6.46 -2.21
C VAL A 98 -6.14 5.30 -1.23
N HIS A 99 -5.21 4.42 -1.49
CA HIS A 99 -4.88 3.27 -0.64
C HIS A 99 -3.65 3.57 0.22
N PHE A 100 -3.48 2.81 1.29
CA PHE A 100 -2.28 2.85 2.10
C PHE A 100 -1.69 1.44 2.25
N VAL A 101 -0.37 1.33 2.09
CA VAL A 101 0.37 0.15 2.51
C VAL A 101 1.45 0.59 3.48
N THR A 102 1.43 0.04 4.68
CA THR A 102 2.24 0.54 5.78
C THR A 102 3.08 -0.55 6.40
N HIS A 103 4.24 -0.19 6.92
CA HIS A 103 5.06 -1.08 7.72
C HIS A 103 5.12 -0.59 9.17
N SER A 104 4.88 -1.50 10.13
CA SER A 104 5.10 -1.24 11.57
C SER A 104 4.34 0.02 12.04
N LYS A 105 5.05 0.98 12.64
CA LYS A 105 4.50 2.27 13.09
C LYS A 105 3.68 3.00 12.02
N GLY A 106 4.02 2.85 10.74
CA GLY A 106 3.26 3.49 9.65
C GLY A 106 1.76 3.15 9.68
N GLY A 107 1.38 1.94 10.13
CA GLY A 107 -0.02 1.56 10.33
C GLY A 107 -0.70 2.34 11.45
N ILE A 108 0.05 2.65 12.52
CA ILE A 108 -0.47 3.46 13.63
C ILE A 108 -0.69 4.92 13.19
N LEU A 109 0.16 5.45 12.29
CA LEU A 109 -0.06 6.80 11.75
C LEU A 109 -1.37 6.87 10.95
N VAL A 110 -1.69 5.87 10.13
CA VAL A 110 -2.97 5.82 9.40
C VAL A 110 -4.15 5.73 10.37
N ARG A 111 -4.06 4.88 11.40
CA ARG A 111 -5.11 4.79 12.44
C ARG A 111 -5.30 6.10 13.18
N GLN A 112 -4.20 6.74 13.60
CA GLN A 112 -4.24 8.02 14.32
C GLN A 112 -4.89 9.10 13.46
N TYR A 113 -4.52 9.21 12.19
CA TYR A 113 -5.13 10.19 11.31
C TYR A 113 -6.63 9.95 11.13
N LEU A 114 -7.03 8.70 10.86
CA LEU A 114 -8.42 8.33 10.61
C LEU A 114 -9.29 8.31 11.90
N HIS A 115 -8.69 8.38 13.07
CA HIS A 115 -9.42 8.56 14.33
C HIS A 115 -10.09 9.95 14.39
N ASP A 116 -9.40 11.00 13.94
CA ASP A 116 -9.85 12.39 14.05
C ASP A 116 -10.27 12.99 12.69
N ASN A 117 -9.91 12.35 11.56
CA ASN A 117 -10.09 12.88 10.21
C ASN A 117 -10.71 11.85 9.27
N THR A 118 -11.11 12.33 8.09
CA THR A 118 -11.59 11.50 6.98
C THR A 118 -10.76 11.75 5.72
N ILE A 119 -10.75 10.76 4.82
CA ILE A 119 -10.15 10.88 3.48
C ILE A 119 -11.25 10.55 2.48
N ASP A 120 -11.65 11.53 1.66
CA ASP A 120 -12.82 11.43 0.76
C ASP A 120 -12.81 10.22 -0.18
N LYS A 121 -11.64 9.86 -0.67
CA LYS A 121 -11.46 8.73 -1.60
C LYS A 121 -10.71 7.57 -0.95
N LEU A 122 -10.85 7.39 0.36
CA LEU A 122 -10.17 6.30 1.06
C LEU A 122 -10.53 4.95 0.42
N GLY A 123 -9.51 4.27 -0.07
CA GLY A 123 -9.59 2.90 -0.54
C GLY A 123 -9.31 1.90 0.58
N ARG A 124 -8.38 0.99 0.33
CA ARG A 124 -8.00 -0.07 1.28
C ARG A 124 -6.67 0.23 1.96
N VAL A 125 -6.55 -0.27 3.18
CA VAL A 125 -5.31 -0.19 3.96
C VAL A 125 -4.75 -1.59 4.14
N VAL A 126 -3.44 -1.77 3.91
CA VAL A 126 -2.73 -3.01 4.26
C VAL A 126 -1.62 -2.68 5.25
N MET A 127 -1.60 -3.35 6.38
CA MET A 127 -0.62 -3.14 7.43
C MET A 127 0.31 -4.34 7.56
N LEU A 128 1.61 -4.11 7.46
CA LEU A 128 2.67 -5.11 7.60
C LEU A 128 3.28 -5.03 9.00
N GLY A 129 3.04 -6.01 9.85
CA GLY A 129 3.55 -6.09 11.21
C GLY A 129 3.21 -4.88 12.10
N PRO A 130 1.98 -4.35 12.08
CA PRO A 130 1.64 -3.17 12.87
C PRO A 130 1.58 -3.52 14.37
N PRO A 131 2.08 -2.68 15.28
CA PRO A 131 1.86 -2.83 16.72
C PRO A 131 0.47 -2.29 17.09
N ASN A 132 -0.61 -2.91 16.58
CA ASN A 132 -1.99 -2.41 16.77
C ASN A 132 -2.46 -2.45 18.22
N GLN A 133 -1.86 -3.31 19.05
CA GLN A 133 -2.06 -3.37 20.50
C GLN A 133 -0.76 -3.03 21.27
N GLY A 134 0.15 -2.32 20.61
CA GLY A 134 1.45 -1.96 21.16
C GLY A 134 2.52 -3.05 20.96
N SER A 135 3.70 -2.82 21.53
CA SER A 135 4.86 -3.71 21.47
C SER A 135 5.51 -3.84 22.85
N GLU A 136 5.60 -5.06 23.33
CA GLU A 136 6.27 -5.39 24.60
C GLU A 136 7.79 -5.08 24.55
N VAL A 137 8.38 -5.05 23.35
CA VAL A 137 9.77 -4.62 23.18
C VAL A 137 9.92 -3.16 23.60
N VAL A 138 8.94 -2.32 23.31
CA VAL A 138 8.95 -0.92 23.75
C VAL A 138 8.84 -0.85 25.27
N ASP A 139 7.92 -1.57 25.89
CA ASP A 139 7.72 -1.56 27.36
C ASP A 139 9.00 -1.93 28.10
N LYS A 140 9.72 -2.94 27.58
CA LYS A 140 10.94 -3.46 28.23
C LYS A 140 12.17 -2.60 27.95
N LEU A 141 12.22 -1.91 26.82
CA LEU A 141 13.39 -1.15 26.41
C LEU A 141 13.25 0.37 26.59
N ALA A 142 12.05 0.89 26.83
CA ALA A 142 11.82 2.34 26.95
C ALA A 142 12.67 3.00 28.05
N ALA A 143 12.93 2.30 29.16
CA ALA A 143 13.76 2.76 30.27
C ALA A 143 15.28 2.57 30.02
N VAL A 144 15.68 1.90 28.93
CA VAL A 144 17.11 1.68 28.62
C VAL A 144 17.71 2.99 28.08
N PRO A 145 18.83 3.45 28.66
CA PRO A 145 19.50 4.66 28.16
C PRO A 145 19.76 4.62 26.65
N GLY A 146 19.38 5.67 25.93
CA GLY A 146 19.53 5.77 24.49
C GLY A 146 18.33 5.27 23.68
N PHE A 147 17.34 4.62 24.27
CA PHE A 147 16.14 4.17 23.55
C PHE A 147 15.39 5.35 22.90
N GLU A 148 15.11 6.40 23.67
CA GLU A 148 14.45 7.60 23.18
C GLU A 148 15.28 8.32 22.11
N LEU A 149 16.60 8.39 22.29
CA LEU A 149 17.50 9.03 21.31
C LEU A 149 17.43 8.35 19.93
N ILE A 150 17.24 7.02 19.90
CA ILE A 150 17.17 6.25 18.65
C ILE A 150 15.76 6.23 18.06
N ASN A 151 14.74 6.12 18.92
CA ASN A 151 13.37 5.88 18.49
C ASN A 151 12.47 7.12 18.54
N GLY A 152 12.92 8.18 19.21
CA GLY A 152 12.21 9.44 19.36
C GLY A 152 10.91 9.35 20.17
N PRO A 153 10.16 10.47 20.23
CA PRO A 153 8.88 10.51 20.98
C PRO A 153 7.88 9.47 20.49
N ALA A 154 7.73 9.31 19.16
CA ALA A 154 6.82 8.31 18.58
C ALA A 154 7.16 6.87 19.01
N GLY A 155 8.44 6.55 19.24
CA GLY A 155 8.85 5.23 19.72
C GLY A 155 8.34 4.91 21.12
N LEU A 156 8.33 5.91 22.01
CA LEU A 156 7.83 5.79 23.39
C LEU A 156 6.30 5.59 23.44
N GLN A 157 5.57 6.08 22.44
CA GLN A 157 4.12 5.98 22.38
C GLN A 157 3.60 4.60 21.94
N LEU A 158 4.49 3.67 21.54
CA LEU A 158 4.13 2.36 20.96
C LEU A 158 4.11 1.21 21.98
N GLY A 159 4.15 1.47 23.27
CA GLY A 159 4.05 0.43 24.31
C GLY A 159 2.68 -0.24 24.37
N THR A 160 2.54 -1.25 25.26
CA THR A 160 1.27 -1.97 25.47
C THR A 160 0.41 -1.38 26.57
N GLY A 161 0.92 -0.39 27.30
CA GLY A 161 0.22 0.26 28.41
C GLY A 161 -1.09 0.93 27.98
N GLN A 162 -1.99 1.16 28.95
CA GLN A 162 -3.30 1.78 28.73
C GLN A 162 -3.23 3.20 28.12
N TRP A 163 -2.11 3.89 28.24
CA TRP A 163 -1.88 5.24 27.70
C TRP A 163 -1.11 5.24 26.38
N SER A 164 -0.83 4.06 25.82
CA SER A 164 -0.17 3.99 24.51
C SER A 164 -1.13 4.42 23.41
N VAL A 165 -0.59 5.07 22.38
CA VAL A 165 -1.41 5.52 21.24
C VAL A 165 -2.17 4.34 20.59
N PRO A 166 -1.54 3.20 20.27
CA PRO A 166 -2.26 2.08 19.64
C PRO A 166 -3.50 1.61 20.38
N ASN A 167 -3.47 1.61 21.72
CA ASN A 167 -4.55 1.10 22.55
C ASN A 167 -5.71 2.10 22.74
N ASN A 168 -5.50 3.38 22.40
CA ASN A 168 -6.51 4.43 22.54
C ASN A 168 -7.21 4.78 21.22
N LEU A 169 -6.82 4.19 20.07
CA LEU A 169 -7.39 4.51 18.76
C LEU A 169 -8.70 3.78 18.43
N GLY A 170 -9.10 2.82 19.25
CA GLY A 170 -10.31 2.02 19.03
C GLY A 170 -10.26 1.12 17.79
N PRO A 171 -11.41 0.54 17.38
CA PRO A 171 -11.52 -0.34 16.24
C PRO A 171 -11.37 0.40 14.90
N ALA A 172 -11.00 -0.34 13.86
CA ALA A 172 -11.00 0.19 12.50
C ALA A 172 -12.44 0.35 11.97
N ASN A 173 -12.74 1.52 11.43
CA ASN A 173 -13.98 1.82 10.70
C ASN A 173 -13.74 1.94 9.18
N PHE A 174 -12.64 1.38 8.69
CA PHE A 174 -12.21 1.39 7.29
C PHE A 174 -11.75 -0.01 6.84
N GLU A 175 -11.70 -0.25 5.53
CA GLU A 175 -11.26 -1.55 4.98
C GLU A 175 -9.75 -1.76 5.22
N VAL A 176 -9.39 -2.61 6.17
CA VAL A 176 -8.00 -2.91 6.49
C VAL A 176 -7.72 -4.39 6.56
N GLY A 177 -6.61 -4.80 5.94
CA GLY A 177 -5.99 -6.11 6.05
C GLY A 177 -4.68 -6.04 6.81
N VAL A 178 -4.40 -7.05 7.63
CA VAL A 178 -3.18 -7.12 8.43
C VAL A 178 -2.37 -8.36 8.08
N ILE A 179 -1.08 -8.19 7.80
CA ILE A 179 -0.12 -9.26 7.63
C ILE A 179 0.83 -9.29 8.83
N ALA A 180 0.75 -10.35 9.63
CA ALA A 180 1.67 -10.61 10.74
C ALA A 180 2.86 -11.46 10.28
N GLY A 181 4.05 -11.14 10.75
CA GLY A 181 5.21 -12.02 10.65
C GLY A 181 5.26 -13.02 11.80
N SER A 182 5.92 -14.15 11.59
CA SER A 182 6.04 -15.20 12.61
C SER A 182 7.42 -15.83 12.69
N ARG A 183 8.41 -15.14 12.15
CA ARG A 183 9.83 -15.51 12.30
C ARG A 183 10.62 -14.32 12.82
N SER A 184 11.56 -14.56 13.71
CA SER A 184 12.51 -13.57 14.18
C SER A 184 13.92 -13.90 13.75
N ILE A 185 14.69 -12.87 13.39
CA ILE A 185 16.14 -12.94 13.25
C ILE A 185 16.86 -12.40 14.47
N ASN A 186 16.13 -11.77 15.39
CA ASN A 186 16.65 -11.24 16.63
C ASN A 186 16.14 -12.07 17.82
N LEU A 187 16.82 -13.18 18.08
CA LEU A 187 16.44 -14.10 19.14
C LEU A 187 16.45 -13.44 20.53
N ILE A 188 17.29 -12.42 20.74
CA ILE A 188 17.33 -11.68 22.01
C ILE A 188 16.04 -10.90 22.20
N LEU A 189 15.57 -10.17 21.17
CA LEU A 189 14.30 -9.46 21.27
C LEU A 189 13.12 -10.42 21.38
N SER A 190 13.14 -11.57 20.70
CA SER A 190 12.09 -12.58 20.83
C SER A 190 12.00 -13.17 22.25
N THR A 191 13.08 -13.22 23.02
CA THR A 191 12.98 -13.62 24.44
C THR A 191 12.21 -12.61 25.30
N LEU A 192 12.05 -11.39 24.80
CA LEU A 192 11.24 -10.35 25.44
C LEU A 192 9.76 -10.43 25.08
N LEU A 193 9.40 -11.23 24.07
CA LEU A 193 8.03 -11.37 23.59
C LEU A 193 7.42 -12.66 24.13
N PRO A 194 6.16 -12.63 24.60
CA PRO A 194 5.55 -13.78 25.25
C PRO A 194 5.13 -14.90 24.29
N ASP A 195 4.89 -14.56 23.03
CA ASP A 195 4.29 -15.42 22.02
C ASP A 195 5.03 -15.38 20.69
N ARG A 196 4.48 -16.07 19.69
CA ARG A 196 5.00 -16.11 18.33
C ARG A 196 5.07 -14.70 17.74
N ASP A 197 6.24 -14.33 17.25
CA ASP A 197 6.57 -12.96 16.86
C ASP A 197 7.39 -12.87 15.56
N ASP A 198 7.57 -11.65 15.07
CA ASP A 198 8.41 -11.31 13.92
C ASP A 198 9.78 -10.70 14.30
N GLY A 199 10.05 -10.61 15.59
CA GLY A 199 11.23 -9.98 16.20
C GLY A 199 10.98 -8.60 16.80
N LYS A 200 9.75 -8.06 16.68
CA LYS A 200 9.33 -6.77 17.26
C LYS A 200 7.90 -6.75 17.77
N VAL A 201 7.00 -7.47 17.12
CA VAL A 201 5.57 -7.49 17.46
C VAL A 201 5.09 -8.94 17.46
N THR A 202 4.34 -9.33 18.46
CA THR A 202 3.68 -10.64 18.49
C THR A 202 2.56 -10.70 17.46
N VAL A 203 2.26 -11.89 16.95
CA VAL A 203 1.14 -12.09 16.00
C VAL A 203 -0.16 -11.55 16.60
N GLU A 204 -0.38 -11.73 17.89
CA GLU A 204 -1.59 -11.26 18.57
C GLU A 204 -1.66 -9.73 18.60
N ASN A 205 -0.56 -9.05 18.95
CA ASN A 205 -0.54 -7.59 19.00
C ASN A 205 -0.63 -6.90 17.62
N THR A 206 -0.53 -7.67 16.51
CA THR A 206 -0.85 -7.12 15.20
C THR A 206 -2.35 -7.02 14.94
N ARG A 207 -3.20 -7.71 15.70
CA ARG A 207 -4.64 -7.74 15.50
C ARG A 207 -5.30 -6.40 15.79
N LEU A 208 -6.34 -6.11 15.03
CA LEU A 208 -7.13 -4.90 15.14
C LEU A 208 -8.61 -5.24 15.06
N GLU A 209 -9.39 -4.82 16.03
CA GLU A 209 -10.84 -4.96 15.96
C GLU A 209 -11.37 -4.19 14.74
N GLY A 210 -12.34 -4.76 14.02
CA GLY A 210 -12.86 -4.18 12.77
C GLY A 210 -12.01 -4.47 11.52
N MET A 211 -10.82 -5.10 11.65
CA MET A 211 -10.06 -5.51 10.46
C MET A 211 -10.83 -6.48 9.58
N ARG A 212 -10.71 -6.30 8.27
CA ARG A 212 -11.40 -7.13 7.26
C ARG A 212 -10.84 -8.54 7.16
N ASP A 213 -9.51 -8.64 7.24
CA ASP A 213 -8.80 -9.93 7.13
C ASP A 213 -7.43 -9.85 7.83
N HIS A 214 -6.93 -11.03 8.28
CA HIS A 214 -5.64 -11.17 8.94
C HIS A 214 -4.96 -12.47 8.51
N ILE A 215 -3.70 -12.38 8.08
CA ILE A 215 -2.89 -13.55 7.78
C ILE A 215 -1.55 -13.50 8.52
N THR A 216 -1.02 -14.68 8.81
CA THR A 216 0.31 -14.84 9.40
C THR A 216 1.22 -15.53 8.40
N LEU A 217 2.37 -14.91 8.09
CA LEU A 217 3.35 -15.43 7.16
C LEU A 217 4.69 -15.70 7.87
N PRO A 218 5.48 -16.69 7.43
CA PRO A 218 6.77 -17.03 8.04
C PRO A 218 7.87 -16.04 7.61
N VAL A 219 7.67 -14.76 7.91
CA VAL A 219 8.55 -13.63 7.57
C VAL A 219 8.98 -12.88 8.82
N THR A 220 10.05 -12.11 8.70
CA THR A 220 10.64 -11.34 9.80
C THR A 220 10.31 -9.86 9.65
N HIS A 221 10.15 -9.15 10.76
CA HIS A 221 9.76 -7.74 10.78
C HIS A 221 10.55 -6.82 9.83
N PRO A 222 11.92 -6.87 9.83
CA PRO A 222 12.68 -5.91 9.02
C PRO A 222 12.64 -6.15 7.51
N PHE A 223 12.11 -7.30 7.05
CA PHE A 223 12.17 -7.71 5.64
C PHE A 223 10.79 -8.02 5.03
N MET A 224 9.69 -7.79 5.74
CA MET A 224 8.33 -8.07 5.24
C MET A 224 8.07 -7.41 3.88
N MET A 225 8.44 -6.14 3.73
CA MET A 225 8.17 -5.34 2.53
C MET A 225 9.01 -5.74 1.29
N ARG A 226 9.96 -6.66 1.46
CA ARG A 226 10.78 -7.23 0.36
C ARG A 226 10.42 -8.68 0.05
N ASN A 227 9.54 -9.29 0.84
CA ASN A 227 9.18 -10.69 0.67
C ASN A 227 8.15 -10.84 -0.45
N PRO A 228 8.41 -11.67 -1.50
CA PRO A 228 7.53 -11.82 -2.64
C PRO A 228 6.11 -12.27 -2.26
N THR A 229 5.96 -13.18 -1.30
CA THR A 229 4.65 -13.64 -0.84
C THR A 229 3.86 -12.52 -0.14
N VAL A 230 4.55 -11.67 0.66
CA VAL A 230 3.91 -10.50 1.27
C VAL A 230 3.45 -9.53 0.20
N ILE A 231 4.30 -9.22 -0.77
CA ILE A 231 3.99 -8.31 -1.89
C ILE A 231 2.79 -8.82 -2.69
N GLU A 232 2.76 -10.11 -3.02
CA GLU A 232 1.64 -10.74 -3.72
C GLU A 232 0.33 -10.62 -2.92
N GLN A 233 0.36 -10.84 -1.61
CA GLN A 233 -0.80 -10.71 -0.73
C GLN A 233 -1.26 -9.25 -0.61
N VAL A 234 -0.35 -8.28 -0.58
CA VAL A 234 -0.66 -6.85 -0.59
C VAL A 234 -1.44 -6.50 -1.85
N ILE A 235 -0.91 -6.82 -3.03
CA ILE A 235 -1.55 -6.53 -4.31
C ILE A 235 -2.93 -7.21 -4.40
N TYR A 236 -3.02 -8.46 -3.93
CA TYR A 236 -4.28 -9.20 -3.93
C TYR A 236 -5.31 -8.53 -3.01
N PHE A 237 -4.93 -8.10 -1.80
CA PHE A 237 -5.83 -7.41 -0.88
C PHE A 237 -6.30 -6.07 -1.45
N LEU A 238 -5.40 -5.28 -2.03
CA LEU A 238 -5.77 -3.99 -2.65
C LEU A 238 -6.83 -4.17 -3.75
N ARG A 239 -6.79 -5.29 -4.49
CA ARG A 239 -7.75 -5.60 -5.57
C ARG A 239 -9.06 -6.21 -5.06
N HIS A 240 -9.02 -7.03 -4.01
CA HIS A 240 -10.14 -7.90 -3.62
C HIS A 240 -10.73 -7.63 -2.22
N GLY A 241 -10.03 -6.89 -1.36
CA GLY A 241 -10.46 -6.62 0.03
C GLY A 241 -10.29 -7.79 0.99
N THR A 242 -9.65 -8.88 0.55
CA THR A 242 -9.30 -10.05 1.36
C THR A 242 -7.95 -10.59 0.92
N PHE A 243 -7.24 -11.32 1.78
CA PHE A 243 -6.05 -12.03 1.37
C PHE A 243 -6.39 -13.32 0.62
N ARG A 244 -5.47 -13.74 -0.27
CA ARG A 244 -5.59 -15.04 -0.91
C ARG A 244 -5.37 -16.12 0.15
N LYS A 245 -6.38 -16.95 0.38
CA LYS A 245 -6.23 -18.13 1.23
C LYS A 245 -5.34 -19.14 0.49
N THR A 246 -4.12 -19.31 0.97
CA THR A 246 -3.30 -20.44 0.53
C THR A 246 -3.94 -21.69 1.12
N GLY A 247 -4.50 -22.55 0.26
CA GLY A 247 -4.84 -23.92 0.66
C GLY A 247 -3.60 -24.61 1.22
N PRO A 248 -3.73 -25.70 1.99
CA PRO A 248 -2.56 -26.46 2.43
C PRO A 248 -1.72 -26.78 1.19
N LEU A 249 -0.42 -26.46 1.25
CA LEU A 249 0.53 -26.86 0.21
C LEU A 249 0.36 -28.38 0.01
N PRO A 250 0.20 -28.85 -1.25
CA PRO A 250 0.22 -30.28 -1.50
C PRO A 250 1.49 -30.86 -0.92
N ARG A 251 1.35 -31.90 -0.10
CA ARG A 251 2.45 -32.62 0.55
C ARG A 251 3.27 -33.38 -0.48
#